data_5042e8f1ff3ebd62b6ca28e5926b0c9d
#
_entry.id   5042e8f1ff3ebd62b6ca28e5926b0c9d
#
_cell.length_a   1.000
_cell.length_b   1.000
_cell.length_c   1.000
_cell.angle_alpha   90.00
_cell.angle_beta   90.00
_cell.angle_gamma   90.00
#
_symmetry.space_group_name_H-M   'P 1'
#
loop_
_entity.id
_entity.type
_entity.pdbx_description
1 polymer ?
#
loop_
_entity_poly.entity_id
_entity_poly.type
_entity_poly.pdbx_seq_one_letter_code
_entity_poly.pdbx_strand_id
1 'polypeptide(L)'
;MAAPASAAELQARVLELLAGVAPDVDVHTVRPELQFREQFDFDSMDVFNFAAALHTGFGVDIPERDYRQLLSLESCLAYLGKQLGAGKPGP
;
A
#
# COMPACT_ATOMS: atom_id res chain seq x y z
N MET A 1 -5.75 -2.93 15.64
CA MET A 1 -6.17 -3.64 14.44
C MET A 1 -5.29 -4.86 14.19
N ALA A 2 -5.90 -5.96 13.84
CA ALA A 2 -5.14 -7.17 13.62
C ALA A 2 -4.39 -7.12 12.30
N ALA A 3 -3.22 -7.68 12.25
CA ALA A 3 -2.47 -7.80 11.01
C ALA A 3 -3.18 -8.78 10.08
N PRO A 4 -3.04 -8.60 8.77
CA PRO A 4 -3.60 -9.55 7.82
C PRO A 4 -3.00 -10.93 8.03
N ALA A 5 -3.82 -11.94 7.87
CA ALA A 5 -3.39 -13.32 8.08
C ALA A 5 -2.66 -13.89 6.87
N SER A 6 -2.82 -13.29 5.69
CA SER A 6 -2.23 -13.83 4.48
C SER A 6 -1.88 -12.72 3.51
N ALA A 7 -1.08 -13.06 2.51
CA ALA A 7 -0.71 -12.11 1.46
C ALA A 7 -1.95 -11.65 0.69
N ALA A 8 -2.90 -12.54 0.46
CA ALA A 8 -4.12 -12.18 -0.25
C ALA A 8 -4.95 -11.20 0.56
N GLU A 9 -5.01 -11.37 1.86
CA GLU A 9 -5.75 -10.46 2.72
C GLU A 9 -5.06 -9.09 2.77
N LEU A 10 -3.74 -9.08 2.84
CA LEU A 10 -2.98 -7.84 2.81
C LEU A 10 -3.26 -7.08 1.52
N GLN A 11 -3.21 -7.77 0.40
CA GLN A 11 -3.47 -7.13 -0.89
C GLN A 11 -4.87 -6.56 -0.96
N ALA A 12 -5.87 -7.29 -0.49
CA ALA A 12 -7.25 -6.82 -0.51
C ALA A 12 -7.40 -5.54 0.32
N ARG A 13 -6.76 -5.50 1.49
CA ARG A 13 -6.82 -4.33 2.35
C ARG A 13 -6.13 -3.12 1.73
N VAL A 14 -4.98 -3.34 1.11
CA VAL A 14 -4.26 -2.26 0.45
C VAL A 14 -5.08 -1.70 -0.70
N LEU A 15 -5.72 -2.57 -1.47
CA LEU A 15 -6.56 -2.11 -2.58
C LEU A 15 -7.78 -1.33 -2.10
N GLU A 16 -8.35 -1.71 -0.95
CA GLU A 16 -9.44 -0.93 -0.37
C GLU A 16 -8.98 0.48 -0.01
N LEU A 17 -7.81 0.58 0.59
CA LEU A 17 -7.27 1.89 0.96
C LEU A 17 -6.93 2.72 -0.27
N LEU A 18 -6.40 2.07 -1.30
CA LEU A 18 -6.11 2.75 -2.55
C LEU A 18 -7.39 3.29 -3.19
N ALA A 19 -8.48 2.52 -3.13
CA ALA A 19 -9.75 2.95 -3.67
C ALA A 19 -10.27 4.20 -2.95
N GLY A 20 -9.96 4.32 -1.66
CA GLY A 20 -10.35 5.51 -0.91
C GLY A 20 -9.57 6.74 -1.32
N VAL A 21 -8.33 6.57 -1.76
CA VAL A 21 -7.47 7.66 -2.20
C VAL A 21 -7.77 8.03 -3.66
N ALA A 22 -8.04 7.04 -4.49
CA ALA A 22 -8.29 7.22 -5.91
C ALA A 22 -9.62 6.56 -6.28
N PRO A 23 -10.75 7.17 -5.92
CA PRO A 23 -12.06 6.52 -6.06
C PRO A 23 -12.50 6.25 -7.49
N ASP A 24 -11.87 6.90 -8.46
CA ASP A 24 -12.20 6.67 -9.87
C ASP A 24 -11.49 5.45 -10.44
N VAL A 25 -10.58 4.84 -9.67
CA VAL A 25 -9.82 3.72 -10.16
C VAL A 25 -10.54 2.42 -9.87
N ASP A 26 -10.60 1.54 -10.87
CA ASP A 26 -11.09 0.19 -10.63
C ASP A 26 -9.91 -0.63 -10.12
N VAL A 27 -9.89 -0.86 -8.82
CA VAL A 27 -8.75 -1.54 -8.20
C VAL A 27 -8.55 -2.97 -8.68
N HIS A 28 -9.58 -3.56 -9.26
CA HIS A 28 -9.47 -4.92 -9.79
C HIS A 28 -8.64 -4.98 -11.07
N THR A 29 -8.41 -3.83 -11.70
CA THR A 29 -7.61 -3.77 -12.92
C THR A 29 -6.19 -3.28 -12.68
N VAL A 30 -5.83 -3.01 -11.42
CA VAL A 30 -4.50 -2.55 -11.09
C VAL A 30 -3.48 -3.65 -11.33
N ARG A 31 -2.43 -3.32 -12.06
CA ARG A 31 -1.35 -4.27 -12.35
C ARG A 31 -0.25 -4.09 -11.30
N PRO A 32 0.06 -5.13 -10.55
CA PRO A 32 1.00 -4.99 -9.43
C PRO A 32 2.40 -4.57 -9.84
N GLU A 33 2.83 -4.97 -11.01
CA GLU A 33 4.21 -4.74 -11.46
C GLU A 33 4.45 -3.34 -12.04
N LEU A 34 3.37 -2.59 -12.31
CA LEU A 34 3.50 -1.26 -12.89
C LEU A 34 3.30 -0.19 -11.83
N GLN A 35 3.98 0.94 -11.99
CA GLN A 35 3.74 2.05 -11.09
C GLN A 35 2.31 2.55 -11.28
N PHE A 36 1.72 3.04 -10.20
CA PHE A 36 0.35 3.54 -10.27
C PHE A 36 0.21 4.65 -11.30
N ARG A 37 1.19 5.56 -11.37
CA ARG A 37 1.11 6.68 -12.31
C ARG A 37 1.17 6.26 -13.77
N GLU A 38 1.58 5.04 -14.04
CA GLU A 38 1.58 4.49 -15.39
C GLU A 38 0.21 3.95 -15.77
N GLN A 39 -0.66 3.77 -14.79
CA GLN A 39 -1.95 3.13 -15.00
C GLN A 39 -3.11 4.11 -14.83
N PHE A 40 -2.93 5.13 -14.01
CA PHE A 40 -3.97 6.12 -13.74
C PHE A 40 -3.32 7.37 -13.14
N ASP A 41 -4.10 8.43 -13.00
CA ASP A 41 -3.58 9.66 -12.42
C ASP A 41 -3.25 9.43 -10.96
N PHE A 42 -2.00 9.61 -10.60
CA PHE A 42 -1.54 9.41 -9.23
C PHE A 42 -0.34 10.29 -9.00
N ASP A 43 -0.59 11.47 -8.45
CA ASP A 43 0.47 12.46 -8.23
C ASP A 43 1.03 12.36 -6.81
N SER A 44 1.92 13.29 -6.46
CA SER A 44 2.56 13.26 -5.15
C SER A 44 1.58 13.45 -4.00
N MET A 45 0.51 14.20 -4.22
CA MET A 45 -0.51 14.35 -3.19
C MET A 45 -1.23 13.03 -2.95
N ASP A 46 -1.48 12.29 -4.03
CA ASP A 46 -2.11 10.98 -3.90
C ASP A 46 -1.20 10.01 -3.16
N VAL A 47 0.10 10.06 -3.43
CA VAL A 47 1.06 9.23 -2.71
C VAL A 47 1.04 9.56 -1.22
N PHE A 48 1.02 10.86 -0.89
CA PHE A 48 0.97 11.29 0.49
C PHE A 48 -0.32 10.79 1.16
N ASN A 49 -1.44 10.93 0.49
CA ASN A 49 -2.72 10.49 1.03
C ASN A 49 -2.75 8.97 1.19
N PHE A 50 -2.14 8.25 0.26
CA PHE A 50 -2.04 6.79 0.33
C PHE A 50 -1.20 6.38 1.52
N ALA A 51 -0.05 7.05 1.74
CA ALA A 51 0.79 6.77 2.89
C ALA A 51 0.02 7.00 4.20
N ALA A 52 -0.75 8.09 4.26
CA ALA A 52 -1.57 8.38 5.44
C ALA A 52 -2.64 7.31 5.67
N ALA A 53 -3.26 6.84 4.59
CA ALA A 53 -4.28 5.80 4.68
C ALA A 53 -3.67 4.48 5.17
N LEU A 54 -2.49 4.14 4.67
CA LEU A 54 -1.80 2.93 5.10
C LEU A 54 -1.39 3.04 6.56
N HIS A 55 -0.92 4.22 6.98
CA HIS A 55 -0.57 4.44 8.36
C HIS A 55 -1.78 4.22 9.27
N THR A 56 -2.91 4.81 8.92
CA THR A 56 -4.12 4.67 9.71
C THR A 56 -4.66 3.25 9.67
N GLY A 57 -4.64 2.64 8.49
CA GLY A 57 -5.25 1.32 8.31
C GLY A 57 -4.46 0.18 8.92
N PHE A 58 -3.13 0.29 8.93
CA PHE A 58 -2.28 -0.79 9.42
C PHE A 58 -1.49 -0.42 10.67
N GLY A 59 -1.48 0.84 11.05
CA GLY A 59 -0.71 1.28 12.20
C GLY A 59 0.79 1.28 11.96
N VAL A 60 1.23 1.43 10.72
CA VAL A 60 2.66 1.44 10.40
C VAL A 60 3.14 2.86 10.16
N ASP A 61 4.36 3.15 10.60
CA ASP A 61 4.98 4.44 10.34
C ASP A 61 5.66 4.37 8.99
N ILE A 62 5.33 5.32 8.11
CA ILE A 62 5.93 5.37 6.78
C ILE A 62 6.61 6.72 6.62
N PRO A 63 7.93 6.77 6.83
CA PRO A 63 8.64 8.04 6.64
C PRO A 63 8.64 8.42 5.17
N GLU A 64 8.75 9.71 4.93
CA GLU A 64 8.68 10.23 3.57
C GLU A 64 9.71 9.60 2.64
N ARG A 65 10.90 9.31 3.16
CA ARG A 65 11.96 8.68 2.35
C ARG A 65 11.55 7.32 1.81
N ASP A 66 10.53 6.69 2.41
CA ASP A 66 10.06 5.37 1.98
C ASP A 66 8.88 5.45 1.04
N TYR A 67 8.41 6.66 0.71
CA TYR A 67 7.24 6.81 -0.16
C TYR A 67 7.45 6.19 -1.53
N ARG A 68 8.69 6.11 -1.99
CA ARG A 68 8.97 5.46 -3.28
C ARG A 68 8.55 4.00 -3.28
N GLN A 69 8.48 3.38 -2.11
CA GLN A 69 8.04 1.99 -2.01
C GLN A 69 6.53 1.84 -2.23
N LEU A 70 5.81 2.95 -2.21
CA LEU A 70 4.36 2.93 -2.36
C LEU A 70 3.90 3.20 -3.78
N LEU A 71 4.81 3.27 -4.72
CA LEU A 71 4.49 3.68 -6.10
C LEU A 71 3.93 2.56 -6.96
N SER A 72 4.03 1.31 -6.52
CA SER A 72 3.38 0.19 -7.20
C SER A 72 2.80 -0.74 -6.14
N LEU A 73 1.84 -1.53 -6.54
CA LEU A 73 1.23 -2.47 -5.60
C LEU A 73 2.26 -3.49 -5.14
N GLU A 74 3.08 -3.99 -6.05
CA GLU A 74 4.08 -4.99 -5.72
C GLU A 74 5.06 -4.50 -4.66
N SER A 75 5.64 -3.29 -4.86
CA SER A 75 6.61 -2.76 -3.91
C SER A 75 5.93 -2.38 -2.59
N CYS A 76 4.70 -1.91 -2.66
CA CYS A 76 3.94 -1.56 -1.47
C CYS A 76 3.68 -2.79 -0.61
N LEU A 77 3.28 -3.89 -1.24
CA LEU A 77 3.02 -5.12 -0.50
C LEU A 77 4.27 -5.67 0.14
N ALA A 78 5.40 -5.61 -0.58
CA ALA A 78 6.67 -6.08 -0.03
C ALA A 78 7.08 -5.23 1.17
N TYR A 79 6.91 -3.91 1.05
CA TYR A 79 7.25 -2.99 2.13
C TYR A 79 6.37 -3.26 3.36
N LEU A 80 5.07 -3.36 3.16
CA LEU A 80 4.15 -3.59 4.28
C LEU A 80 4.37 -4.96 4.92
N GLY A 81 4.70 -5.95 4.14
CA GLY A 81 4.99 -7.27 4.67
C GLY A 81 6.11 -7.22 5.68
N LYS A 82 7.16 -6.43 5.39
CA LYS A 82 8.26 -6.28 6.32
C LYS A 82 7.83 -5.47 7.55
N GLN A 83 7.09 -4.38 7.34
CA GLN A 83 6.68 -3.52 8.44
C GLN A 83 5.72 -4.21 9.39
N LEU A 84 4.87 -5.07 8.86
CA LEU A 84 3.88 -5.76 9.67
C LEU A 84 4.44 -7.01 10.35
N GLY A 85 5.74 -7.22 10.19
CA GLY A 85 6.39 -8.26 10.93
C GLY A 85 6.31 -9.63 10.35
N ALA A 86 5.91 -9.71 9.10
CA ALA A 86 5.90 -11.01 8.47
C ALA A 86 7.28 -11.62 8.54
N GLY A 87 8.27 -10.81 8.39
CA GLY A 87 9.62 -11.25 8.54
C GLY A 87 10.20 -10.88 9.85
N LYS A 88 9.40 -10.39 10.78
CA LYS A 88 9.94 -9.91 11.95
C LYS A 88 10.41 -11.02 12.80
N PRO A 89 11.58 -10.99 13.14
CA PRO A 89 12.10 -11.97 13.99
C PRO A 89 11.43 -11.80 15.29
N GLY A 90 10.93 -12.67 15.71
CA GLY A 90 10.63 -12.64 17.07
C GLY A 90 11.84 -12.14 17.64
N PRO A 91 12.12 -11.68 18.42
CA PRO A 91 13.42 -11.47 18.96
C PRO A 91 13.94 -12.53 19.56
#